data_b143168da829c1cbe408e14ed566ad47
#
_entry.id   b143168da829c1cbe408e14ed566ad47
#
_cell.length_a   1.000
_cell.length_b   1.000
_cell.length_c   1.000
_cell.angle_alpha   90.00
_cell.angle_beta   90.00
_cell.angle_gamma   90.00
#
_symmetry.space_group_name_H-M   'P 1'
#
loop_
_entity.id
_entity.type
_entity.pdbx_description
1 polymer ?
#
loop_
_entity_poly.entity_id
_entity_poly.type
_entity_poly.pdbx_seq_one_letter_code
_entity_poly.pdbx_strand_id
1 'polypeptide(L)'
;MYSVYESINYDSNLLVNAFVTPIESSTFHWHNEYELLGVLRGSISVHIQSEECLLTQGDLLLINPNEIHAFQNPQKEENLCMILQIKPELFHA
;
A
#
# COMPACT_ATOMS: atom_id res chain seq x y z
N MET A 1 16.16 5.69 -10.09
CA MET A 1 14.84 5.12 -9.79
C MET A 1 13.75 6.10 -10.20
N TYR A 2 12.76 5.61 -10.87
CA TYR A 2 11.60 6.41 -11.29
C TYR A 2 10.45 6.20 -10.32
N SER A 3 9.84 7.27 -9.86
CA SER A 3 8.68 7.19 -8.98
C SER A 3 7.59 8.17 -9.42
N VAL A 4 6.35 7.82 -9.10
CA VAL A 4 5.17 8.59 -9.50
C VAL A 4 4.36 8.94 -8.26
N TYR A 5 3.88 10.18 -8.21
CA TYR A 5 2.90 10.57 -7.19
C TYR A 5 1.55 9.94 -7.51
N GLU A 6 0.98 9.27 -6.55
CA GLU A 6 -0.34 8.66 -6.66
C GLU A 6 -1.37 9.57 -6.00
N SER A 7 -2.39 9.94 -6.78
CA SER A 7 -3.52 10.68 -6.26
C SER A 7 -4.60 9.69 -5.82
N ILE A 8 -4.96 9.74 -4.53
CA ILE A 8 -5.95 8.84 -3.96
C ILE A 8 -7.29 9.55 -3.89
N ASN A 9 -8.31 8.92 -4.48
CA ASN A 9 -9.66 9.46 -4.48
C ASN A 9 -10.39 9.02 -3.22
N TYR A 10 -10.90 10.00 -2.49
CA TYR A 10 -11.76 9.80 -1.33
C TYR A 10 -13.15 10.32 -1.63
N ASP A 11 -14.16 9.70 -1.02
CA ASP A 11 -15.47 10.33 -0.95
C ASP A 11 -15.36 11.63 -0.18
N SER A 12 -16.18 12.62 -0.54
CA SER A 12 -16.16 13.91 0.11
C SER A 12 -16.30 13.77 1.63
N ASN A 13 -15.44 14.43 2.39
CA ASN A 13 -15.40 14.45 3.86
C ASN A 13 -14.88 13.18 4.54
N LEU A 14 -14.49 12.14 3.80
CA LEU A 14 -13.89 10.98 4.41
C LEU A 14 -12.38 11.15 4.51
N LEU A 15 -11.82 10.72 5.65
CA LEU A 15 -10.38 10.74 5.91
C LEU A 15 -9.73 9.38 5.75
N VAL A 16 -10.54 8.36 5.47
CA VAL A 16 -10.11 6.97 5.36
C VAL A 16 -10.70 6.36 4.10
N ASN A 17 -9.90 5.57 3.40
CA ASN A 17 -10.32 4.77 2.26
C ASN A 17 -9.85 3.34 2.50
N ALA A 18 -10.78 2.38 2.48
CA ALA A 18 -10.49 0.98 2.75
C ALA A 18 -11.07 0.11 1.65
N PHE A 19 -10.27 -0.86 1.19
CA PHE A 19 -10.73 -1.80 0.18
C PHE A 19 -9.92 -3.09 0.24
N VAL A 20 -10.46 -4.13 -0.40
CA VAL A 20 -9.83 -5.44 -0.53
C VAL A 20 -9.64 -5.70 -2.01
N THR A 21 -8.42 -6.08 -2.39
CA THR A 21 -8.06 -6.27 -3.79
C THR A 21 -6.92 -7.26 -3.93
N PRO A 22 -6.86 -8.02 -5.03
CA PRO A 22 -5.61 -8.65 -5.43
C PRO A 22 -4.61 -7.57 -5.85
N ILE A 23 -3.33 -7.83 -5.63
CA ILE A 23 -2.27 -6.89 -5.97
C ILE A 23 -1.32 -7.52 -6.98
N GLU A 24 -1.09 -6.83 -8.07
CA GLU A 24 -0.08 -7.14 -9.06
C GLU A 24 1.14 -6.24 -8.86
N SER A 25 2.15 -6.45 -9.67
CA SER A 25 3.33 -5.60 -9.63
C SER A 25 2.99 -4.16 -10.02
N SER A 26 3.62 -3.21 -9.36
CA SER A 26 3.45 -1.79 -9.62
C SER A 26 4.81 -1.12 -9.83
N THR A 27 4.78 0.07 -10.42
CA THR A 27 5.95 0.95 -10.43
C THR A 27 6.17 1.56 -9.04
N PHE A 28 7.36 2.11 -8.80
CA PHE A 28 7.58 2.88 -7.59
C PHE A 28 6.69 4.12 -7.60
N HIS A 29 6.02 4.37 -6.49
CA HIS A 29 5.09 5.49 -6.33
C HIS A 29 5.11 6.00 -4.90
N TRP A 30 4.49 7.13 -4.68
CA TRP A 30 4.36 7.73 -3.35
C TRP A 30 3.07 8.56 -3.27
N HIS A 31 2.60 8.77 -2.04
CA HIS A 31 1.41 9.56 -1.76
C HIS A 31 1.52 10.16 -0.37
N ASN A 32 0.63 11.09 -0.05
CA ASN A 32 0.67 11.83 1.21
C ASN A 32 -0.07 11.13 2.35
N GLU A 33 -0.64 9.98 2.10
CA GLU A 33 -1.42 9.21 3.05
C GLU A 33 -0.58 8.16 3.77
N TYR A 34 -1.00 7.78 4.98
CA TYR A 34 -0.58 6.51 5.56
C TYR A 34 -1.27 5.38 4.82
N GLU A 35 -0.60 4.26 4.65
CA GLU A 35 -1.19 3.06 4.08
C GLU A 35 -0.90 1.87 4.95
N LEU A 36 -1.95 1.17 5.39
CA LEU A 36 -1.81 -0.10 6.07
C LEU A 36 -2.15 -1.21 5.08
N LEU A 37 -1.19 -2.10 4.84
CA LEU A 37 -1.36 -3.23 3.95
C LEU A 37 -1.45 -4.50 4.78
N GLY A 38 -2.52 -5.26 4.61
CA GLY A 38 -2.68 -6.56 5.26
C GLY A 38 -2.86 -7.64 4.22
N VAL A 39 -2.15 -8.76 4.37
CA VAL A 39 -2.30 -9.90 3.45
C VAL A 39 -3.34 -10.84 4.02
N LEU A 40 -4.47 -10.96 3.34
CA LEU A 40 -5.57 -11.85 3.73
C LEU A 40 -5.34 -13.26 3.21
N ARG A 41 -4.69 -13.39 2.05
CA ARG A 41 -4.42 -14.68 1.41
C ARG A 41 -3.25 -14.52 0.45
N GLY A 42 -2.39 -15.54 0.38
CA GLY A 42 -1.24 -15.54 -0.51
C GLY A 42 -0.08 -14.71 0.00
N SER A 43 0.62 -14.05 -0.90
CA SER A 43 1.79 -13.27 -0.57
C SER A 43 1.99 -12.12 -1.55
N ILE A 44 2.76 -11.12 -1.11
CA ILE A 44 3.18 -10.01 -1.94
C ILE A 44 4.52 -9.50 -1.43
N SER A 45 5.39 -9.10 -2.34
CA SER A 45 6.65 -8.46 -1.98
C SER A 45 6.49 -6.96 -2.09
N VAL A 46 7.00 -6.22 -1.10
CA VAL A 46 6.93 -4.76 -1.07
C VAL A 46 8.34 -4.20 -0.96
N HIS A 47 8.68 -3.31 -1.90
CA HIS A 47 9.89 -2.52 -1.82
C HIS A 47 9.57 -1.17 -1.20
N ILE A 48 10.29 -0.82 -0.13
CA ILE A 48 10.21 0.51 0.48
C ILE A 48 11.64 1.01 0.60
N GLN A 49 11.95 2.12 -0.07
CA GLN A 49 13.28 2.68 -0.13
C GLN A 49 14.26 1.62 -0.68
N SER A 50 15.27 1.21 0.08
CA SER A 50 16.26 0.20 -0.32
C SER A 50 15.96 -1.19 0.24
N GLU A 51 14.83 -1.37 0.91
CA GLU A 51 14.47 -2.63 1.55
C GLU A 51 13.35 -3.34 0.81
N GLU A 52 13.43 -4.66 0.79
CA GLU A 52 12.38 -5.52 0.26
C GLU A 52 11.83 -6.37 1.39
N CYS A 53 10.50 -6.46 1.45
CA CYS A 53 9.79 -7.18 2.48
C CYS A 53 8.80 -8.15 1.84
N LEU A 54 8.95 -9.44 2.10
CA LEU A 54 7.96 -10.43 1.67
C LEU A 54 6.88 -10.55 2.75
N LEU A 55 5.65 -10.29 2.37
CA LEU A 55 4.50 -10.40 3.25
C LEU A 55 3.70 -11.63 2.88
N THR A 56 3.28 -12.39 3.88
CA THR A 56 2.45 -13.57 3.71
C THR A 56 1.17 -13.41 4.53
N GLN A 57 0.27 -14.38 4.39
CA GLN A 57 -1.04 -14.33 5.04
C GLN A 57 -0.92 -14.00 6.53
N GLY A 58 -1.66 -12.99 6.95
CA GLY A 58 -1.69 -12.50 8.32
C GLY A 58 -0.71 -11.38 8.62
N ASP A 59 0.21 -11.06 7.71
CA ASP A 59 1.15 -9.98 7.89
C ASP A 59 0.51 -8.62 7.66
N LEU A 60 0.98 -7.63 8.40
CA LEU A 60 0.59 -6.23 8.26
C LEU A 60 1.84 -5.38 8.05
N LEU A 61 1.74 -4.38 7.17
CA LEU A 61 2.81 -3.44 6.92
C LEU A 61 2.24 -2.03 6.89
N LEU A 62 2.88 -1.13 7.63
CA LEU A 62 2.54 0.29 7.59
C LEU A 62 3.52 1.02 6.67
N ILE A 63 2.99 1.72 5.68
CA ILE A 63 3.73 2.59 4.79
C ILE A 63 3.41 4.02 5.20
N ASN A 64 4.46 4.77 5.56
CA ASN A 64 4.30 6.15 6.01
C ASN A 64 4.07 7.10 4.84
N PRO A 65 3.50 8.28 5.10
CA PRO A 65 3.36 9.30 4.06
C PRO A 65 4.69 9.60 3.38
N ASN A 66 4.64 9.77 2.08
CA ASN A 66 5.76 10.15 1.23
C ASN A 66 6.88 9.10 1.13
N GLU A 67 6.71 7.91 1.68
CA GLU A 67 7.63 6.81 1.44
C GLU A 67 7.42 6.27 0.02
N ILE A 68 8.50 6.20 -0.74
CA ILE A 68 8.47 5.62 -2.09
C ILE A 68 8.43 4.09 -1.95
N HIS A 69 7.43 3.49 -2.57
CA HIS A 69 7.24 2.04 -2.47
C HIS A 69 6.75 1.45 -3.79
N ALA A 70 6.91 0.14 -3.93
CA ALA A 70 6.42 -0.62 -5.05
C ALA A 70 6.01 -2.02 -4.61
N PHE A 71 4.97 -2.55 -5.23
CA PHE A 71 4.56 -3.93 -5.05
C PHE A 71 5.16 -4.80 -6.13
N GLN A 72 5.57 -6.02 -5.79
CA GLN A 72 6.13 -6.98 -6.72
C GLN A 72 5.48 -8.34 -6.57
N ASN A 73 4.95 -8.83 -7.67
CA ASN A 73 4.38 -10.16 -7.80
C ASN A 73 4.81 -10.74 -9.14
N PRO A 74 6.12 -11.00 -9.33
CA PRO A 74 6.66 -11.36 -10.65
C PRO A 74 6.14 -12.69 -11.15
N GLN A 75 5.77 -13.61 -10.28
CA GLN A 75 5.24 -14.92 -10.66
C GLN A 75 3.72 -14.90 -10.85
N LYS A 76 3.07 -13.76 -10.66
CA LYS A 76 1.62 -13.59 -10.77
C LYS A 76 0.84 -14.57 -9.93
N GLU A 77 1.33 -14.83 -8.73
CA GLU A 77 0.64 -15.69 -7.77
C GLU A 77 -0.62 -14.98 -7.27
N GLU A 78 -1.65 -15.77 -6.97
CA GLU A 78 -2.87 -15.24 -6.41
C GLU A 78 -2.61 -14.71 -5.00
N ASN A 79 -3.13 -13.54 -4.73
CA ASN A 79 -3.15 -12.96 -3.40
C ASN A 79 -4.43 -12.17 -3.20
N LEU A 80 -4.72 -11.85 -1.96
CA LEU A 80 -5.81 -10.95 -1.61
C LEU A 80 -5.34 -10.11 -0.44
N CYS A 81 -5.40 -8.80 -0.61
CA CYS A 81 -4.89 -7.85 0.36
C CYS A 81 -5.95 -6.85 0.78
N MET A 82 -5.88 -6.44 2.03
CA MET A 82 -6.64 -5.31 2.55
C MET A 82 -5.73 -4.08 2.51
N ILE A 83 -6.25 -2.99 1.98
CA ILE A 83 -5.54 -1.72 1.96
C ILE A 83 -6.39 -0.68 2.69
N LEU A 84 -5.76 -0.01 3.65
CA LEU A 84 -6.36 1.08 4.41
C LEU A 84 -5.51 2.32 4.20
N GLN A 85 -6.07 3.33 3.57
CA GLN A 85 -5.40 4.60 3.31
C GLN A 85 -6.00 5.65 4.22
N ILE A 86 -5.14 6.39 4.94
CA ILE A 86 -5.58 7.33 5.97
C ILE A 86 -4.91 8.68 5.72
N LYS A 87 -5.73 9.72 5.60
CA LYS A 87 -5.20 11.08 5.52
C LYS A 87 -4.55 11.46 6.84
N PRO A 88 -3.37 12.11 6.82
CA PRO A 88 -2.70 12.54 8.05
C PRO A 88 -3.56 13.43 8.94
N GLU A 89 -4.51 14.18 8.36
CA GLU A 89 -5.40 15.05 9.11
C GLU A 89 -6.22 14.31 10.16
N LEU A 90 -6.43 13.00 9.98
CA LEU A 90 -7.14 12.20 10.97
C LEU A 90 -6.44 12.23 12.34
N PHE A 91 -5.13 12.40 12.36
CA PHE A 91 -4.32 12.40 13.58
C PHE A 91 -4.02 13.81 14.10
N HIS A 92 -4.48 14.83 13.42
CA HIS A 92 -4.29 16.25 13.77
C HIS A 92 -5.65 16.89 13.97
N ALA A 93 -6.15 16.76 15.16
CA ALA A 93 -7.43 17.36 15.54
C ALA A 93 -7.25 18.83 15.95
#